data_c1ebf874a836990fb5316283ff5ba82d
#
_entry.id   c1ebf874a836990fb5316283ff5ba82d
#
_cell.length_a   1.000
_cell.length_b   1.000
_cell.length_c   1.000
_cell.angle_alpha   90.00
_cell.angle_beta   90.00
_cell.angle_gamma   90.00
#
_symmetry.space_group_name_H-M   'P 1'
#
loop_
_entity.id
_entity.type
_entity.pdbx_description
1 polymer ?
#
loop_
_entity_poly.entity_id
_entity_poly.type
_entity_poly.pdbx_seq_one_letter_code
_entity_poly.pdbx_strand_id
1 'polypeptide(L)'
;TDQDIFKVFVTISGARIDGIDVTVEAPNTPGSLGPIFEALRENNARIISVMTSYLDNGLRHIYFRLRTPESVQEEHTLHDALAGRAKVIEWSVTGGAKD
;
A
#
# COMPACT_ATOMS: atom_id res chain seq x y z
N THR A 1 6.24 14.31 8.32
CA THR A 1 6.59 12.90 8.28
C THR A 1 6.44 12.36 6.87
N ASP A 2 6.94 11.16 6.68
CA ASP A 2 6.88 10.54 5.37
C ASP A 2 5.45 10.32 4.92
N GLN A 3 4.58 9.94 5.83
CA GLN A 3 3.18 9.74 5.48
C GLN A 3 2.51 11.03 5.10
N ASP A 4 2.87 12.10 5.77
CA ASP A 4 2.30 13.39 5.44
C ASP A 4 2.72 13.82 4.05
N ILE A 5 3.97 13.56 3.70
CA ILE A 5 4.48 13.90 2.37
C ILE A 5 3.72 13.11 1.31
N PHE A 6 3.48 11.83 1.57
CA PHE A 6 2.74 11.01 0.63
C PHE A 6 1.32 11.53 0.43
N LYS A 7 0.66 11.87 1.53
CA LYS A 7 -0.70 12.38 1.44
C LYS A 7 -0.77 13.69 0.67
N VAL A 8 0.21 14.56 0.89
CA VAL A 8 0.27 15.82 0.17
C VAL A 8 0.47 15.56 -1.32
N PHE A 9 1.32 14.62 -1.67
CA PHE A 9 1.54 14.29 -3.06
C PHE A 9 0.24 13.86 -3.75
N VAL A 10 -0.50 12.97 -3.11
CA VAL A 10 -1.76 12.50 -3.68
C VAL A 10 -2.75 13.65 -3.84
N THR A 11 -2.80 14.51 -2.83
CA THR A 11 -3.71 15.66 -2.88
C THR A 11 -3.34 16.62 -4.00
N ILE A 12 -2.05 16.89 -4.15
CA ILE A 12 -1.59 17.84 -5.16
C ILE A 12 -1.86 17.30 -6.55
N SER A 13 -1.70 16.02 -6.74
CA SER A 13 -1.92 15.44 -8.06
C SER A 13 -3.39 15.50 -8.46
N GLY A 14 -4.26 15.80 -7.51
CA GLY A 14 -5.68 15.89 -7.79
C GLY A 14 -6.33 14.55 -8.02
N ALA A 15 -5.63 13.49 -7.71
CA ALA A 15 -6.14 12.16 -7.99
C ALA A 15 -7.16 11.78 -6.93
N ARG A 16 -8.42 12.03 -7.23
CA ARG A 16 -9.51 11.59 -6.38
C ARG A 16 -10.01 10.23 -6.83
N ILE A 17 -9.07 9.33 -7.06
CA ILE A 17 -9.39 8.00 -7.49
C ILE A 17 -9.69 7.15 -6.26
N ASP A 18 -10.83 6.47 -6.30
CA ASP A 18 -11.17 5.55 -5.22
C ASP A 18 -10.08 4.50 -5.09
N GLY A 19 -9.75 4.18 -3.87
CA GLY A 19 -8.69 3.20 -3.70
C GLY A 19 -8.35 3.00 -2.24
N ILE A 20 -7.27 2.26 -2.05
CA ILE A 20 -6.80 1.94 -0.72
C ILE A 20 -5.38 2.47 -0.59
N ASP A 21 -5.13 3.19 0.50
CA ASP A 21 -3.79 3.61 0.84
C ASP A 21 -3.21 2.61 1.83
N VAL A 22 -2.12 1.97 1.44
CA VAL A 22 -1.50 0.93 2.25
C VAL A 22 -0.06 1.32 2.52
N THR A 23 0.32 1.26 3.78
CA THR A 23 1.71 1.46 4.17
C THR A 23 2.20 0.17 4.80
N VAL A 24 3.31 -0.34 4.29
CA VAL A 24 3.94 -1.52 4.88
C VAL A 24 5.37 -1.21 5.26
N GLU A 25 5.84 -1.92 6.26
CA GLU A 25 7.21 -1.77 6.74
C GLU A 25 7.98 -3.04 6.42
N ALA A 26 9.17 -2.87 5.88
CA ALA A 26 10.01 -3.99 5.49
C ALA A 26 11.46 -3.64 5.72
N PRO A 27 12.33 -4.66 5.83
CA PRO A 27 13.76 -4.38 5.95
C PRO A 27 14.28 -3.67 4.70
N ASN A 28 15.24 -2.79 4.91
CA ASN A 28 15.88 -2.10 3.81
C ASN A 28 17.06 -2.94 3.31
N THR A 29 16.74 -4.10 2.74
CA THR A 29 17.73 -5.03 2.24
C THR A 29 17.36 -5.47 0.84
N PRO A 30 18.34 -5.90 0.05
CA PRO A 30 18.03 -6.36 -1.30
C PRO A 30 17.01 -7.49 -1.28
N GLY A 31 16.05 -7.41 -2.18
CA GLY A 31 15.04 -8.44 -2.30
C GLY A 31 13.87 -8.37 -1.34
N SER A 32 13.89 -7.40 -0.43
CA SER A 32 12.82 -7.33 0.57
C SER A 32 11.47 -6.95 -0.04
N LEU A 33 11.47 -6.30 -1.19
CA LEU A 33 10.21 -5.90 -1.82
C LEU A 33 9.60 -7.00 -2.67
N GLY A 34 10.38 -8.00 -3.05
CA GLY A 34 9.88 -9.05 -3.92
C GLY A 34 8.63 -9.72 -3.42
N PRO A 35 8.63 -10.23 -2.17
CA PRO A 35 7.45 -10.90 -1.66
C PRO A 35 6.22 -9.98 -1.60
N ILE A 36 6.44 -8.70 -1.35
CA ILE A 36 5.33 -7.74 -1.27
C ILE A 36 4.70 -7.59 -2.64
N PHE A 37 5.50 -7.37 -3.67
CA PHE A 37 4.96 -7.24 -5.02
C PHE A 37 4.36 -8.54 -5.51
N GLU A 38 4.91 -9.67 -5.07
CA GLU A 38 4.34 -10.95 -5.42
C GLU A 38 2.93 -11.11 -4.86
N ALA A 39 2.73 -10.66 -3.61
CA ALA A 39 1.41 -10.72 -3.01
C ALA A 39 0.42 -9.85 -3.77
N LEU A 40 0.86 -8.68 -4.20
CA LEU A 40 -0.01 -7.80 -4.98
C LEU A 40 -0.36 -8.45 -6.31
N ARG A 41 0.62 -9.04 -6.98
CA ARG A 41 0.39 -9.66 -8.27
C ARG A 41 -0.55 -10.85 -8.16
N GLU A 42 -0.34 -11.68 -7.15
CA GLU A 42 -1.15 -12.87 -6.96
C GLU A 42 -2.62 -12.54 -6.70
N ASN A 43 -2.87 -11.38 -6.15
CA ASN A 43 -4.22 -10.96 -5.84
C ASN A 43 -4.77 -9.95 -6.82
N ASN A 44 -4.11 -9.82 -7.98
CA ASN A 44 -4.56 -8.94 -9.05
C ASN A 44 -4.75 -7.51 -8.61
N ALA A 45 -3.94 -7.08 -7.65
CA ALA A 45 -4.01 -5.70 -7.19
C ALA A 45 -3.52 -4.76 -8.27
N ARG A 46 -4.19 -3.64 -8.40
CA ARG A 46 -3.80 -2.64 -9.38
C ARG A 46 -3.17 -1.48 -8.66
N ILE A 47 -1.91 -1.23 -8.94
CA ILE A 47 -1.14 -0.18 -8.29
C ILE A 47 -1.34 1.14 -9.02
N ILE A 48 -1.83 2.14 -8.29
CA ILE A 48 -1.96 3.49 -8.84
C ILE A 48 -0.67 4.24 -8.66
N SER A 49 -0.08 4.13 -7.48
CA SER A 49 1.21 4.76 -7.23
C SER A 49 1.92 4.02 -6.12
N VAL A 50 3.22 4.18 -6.08
CA VAL A 50 4.04 3.59 -5.03
C VAL A 50 5.16 4.56 -4.70
N MET A 51 5.48 4.65 -3.42
CA MET A 51 6.52 5.52 -2.92
C MET A 51 7.21 4.83 -1.77
N THR A 52 8.48 5.07 -1.60
CA THR A 52 9.21 4.45 -0.51
C THR A 52 10.03 5.48 0.23
N SER A 53 10.22 5.26 1.52
CA SER A 53 11.13 6.09 2.30
C SER A 53 11.96 5.18 3.19
N TYR A 54 13.16 5.62 3.48
CA TYR A 54 14.11 4.86 4.28
C TYR A 54 14.15 5.42 5.68
N LEU A 55 14.13 4.51 6.66
CA LEU A 55 14.16 4.89 8.05
C LEU A 55 15.56 4.67 8.60
N ASP A 56 15.87 5.35 9.71
CA ASP A 56 17.20 5.28 10.28
C ASP A 56 17.55 3.92 10.84
N ASN A 57 16.57 3.12 11.16
CA ASN A 57 16.77 1.85 11.86
C ASN A 57 16.94 0.66 10.92
N GLY A 58 17.25 0.90 9.66
CA GLY A 58 17.45 -0.20 8.73
C GLY A 58 16.17 -0.73 8.13
N LEU A 59 15.08 -0.05 8.33
CA LEU A 59 13.79 -0.41 7.78
C LEU A 59 13.40 0.60 6.71
N ARG A 60 12.36 0.27 5.97
CA ARG A 60 11.78 1.21 5.02
C ARG A 60 10.27 1.10 5.08
N HIS A 61 9.60 2.17 4.73
CA HIS A 61 8.16 2.17 4.54
C HIS A 61 7.87 2.26 3.06
N ILE A 62 6.90 1.48 2.61
CA ILE A 62 6.45 1.50 1.24
C ILE A 62 4.99 1.91 1.26
N TYR A 63 4.67 2.94 0.50
CA TYR A 63 3.33 3.53 0.45
C TYR A 63 2.72 3.17 -0.89
N PHE A 64 1.64 2.39 -0.84
CA PHE A 64 0.92 2.00 -2.04
C PHE A 64 -0.41 2.70 -2.10
N ARG A 65 -0.75 3.16 -3.27
CA ARG A 65 -2.12 3.53 -3.57
C ARG A 65 -2.62 2.50 -4.55
N LEU A 66 -3.64 1.75 -4.14
CA LEU A 66 -4.17 0.64 -4.92
C LEU A 66 -5.61 0.94 -5.30
N ARG A 67 -6.05 0.41 -6.43
CA ARG A 67 -7.45 0.50 -6.76
C ARG A 67 -8.26 -0.34 -5.80
N THR A 68 -9.49 0.09 -5.55
CA THR A 68 -10.38 -0.64 -4.66
C THR A 68 -10.68 -2.02 -5.26
N PRO A 69 -10.49 -3.08 -4.48
CA PRO A 69 -10.89 -4.41 -4.93
C PRO A 69 -12.39 -4.47 -5.19
N GLU A 70 -12.79 -5.47 -5.96
CA GLU A 70 -14.18 -5.54 -6.40
C GLU A 70 -15.13 -6.05 -5.34
N SER A 71 -14.60 -6.62 -4.25
CA SER A 71 -15.45 -7.11 -3.19
C SER A 71 -14.72 -7.02 -1.86
N VAL A 72 -15.47 -7.04 -0.79
CA VAL A 72 -14.92 -7.07 0.56
C VAL A 72 -14.06 -8.31 0.75
N GLN A 73 -14.48 -9.42 0.16
CA GLN A 73 -13.74 -10.65 0.27
C GLN A 73 -12.35 -10.50 -0.37
N GLU A 74 -12.28 -9.89 -1.54
CA GLU A 74 -11.01 -9.68 -2.21
C GLU A 74 -10.12 -8.74 -1.42
N GLU A 75 -10.71 -7.74 -0.80
CA GLU A 75 -9.95 -6.82 0.02
C GLU A 75 -9.32 -7.55 1.21
N HIS A 76 -10.09 -8.41 1.86
CA HIS A 76 -9.58 -9.18 2.99
C HIS A 76 -8.47 -10.12 2.56
N THR A 77 -8.63 -10.77 1.43
CA THR A 77 -7.62 -11.68 0.92
C THR A 77 -6.32 -10.94 0.63
N LEU A 78 -6.44 -9.77 0.03
CA LEU A 78 -5.26 -8.95 -0.27
C LEU A 78 -4.58 -8.49 1.01
N HIS A 79 -5.36 -8.01 1.96
CA HIS A 79 -4.80 -7.56 3.23
C HIS A 79 -4.04 -8.69 3.91
N ASP A 80 -4.64 -9.88 3.96
CA ASP A 80 -3.99 -11.02 4.62
C ASP A 80 -2.71 -11.42 3.89
N ALA A 81 -2.72 -11.35 2.58
CA ALA A 81 -1.53 -11.71 1.80
C ALA A 81 -0.39 -10.74 2.10
N LEU A 82 -0.69 -9.46 2.17
CA LEU A 82 0.35 -8.48 2.49
C LEU A 82 0.83 -8.61 3.92
N ALA A 83 -0.10 -8.84 4.85
CA ALA A 83 0.27 -8.97 6.25
C ALA A 83 1.14 -10.21 6.48
N GLY A 84 1.03 -11.19 5.62
CA GLY A 84 1.88 -12.37 5.72
C GLY A 84 3.30 -12.16 5.24
N ARG A 85 3.56 -11.05 4.55
CA ARG A 85 4.87 -10.79 3.96
C ARG A 85 5.56 -9.56 4.50
N ALA A 86 4.81 -8.66 5.13
CA ALA A 86 5.38 -7.44 5.68
C ALA A 86 4.48 -6.95 6.79
N LYS A 87 4.99 -6.01 7.57
CA LYS A 87 4.18 -5.43 8.62
C LYS A 87 3.30 -4.34 8.01
N VAL A 88 1.99 -4.52 8.08
CA VAL A 88 1.06 -3.51 7.57
C VAL A 88 0.89 -2.43 8.63
N ILE A 89 1.32 -1.22 8.29
CA ILE A 89 1.28 -0.09 9.21
C ILE A 89 -0.05 0.63 9.09
N GLU A 90 -0.55 0.78 7.88
CA GLU A 90 -1.78 1.53 7.64
C GLU A 90 -2.55 0.91 6.49
N TRP A 91 -3.86 0.90 6.63
CA TRP A 91 -4.76 0.42 5.60
C TRP A 91 -5.96 1.33 5.63
N SER A 92 -6.12 2.15 4.61
CA SER A 92 -7.14 3.19 4.62
C SER A 92 -7.86 3.21 3.29
N VAL A 93 -9.18 3.05 3.35
CA VAL A 93 -10.00 3.02 2.15
C VAL A 93 -10.52 4.42 1.87
N THR A 94 -10.42 4.84 0.61
CA THR A 94 -10.88 6.16 0.18
C THR A 94 -11.99 5.99 -0.84
N GLY A 95 -13.11 6.65 -0.57
CA GLY A 95 -14.22 6.67 -1.53
C GLY A 95 -14.93 5.36 -1.61
N GLY A 96 -15.53 5.17 -2.68
CA GLY A 96 -16.18 3.98 -3.16
C GLY A 96 -16.90 3.08 -2.27
N ALA A 97 -16.33 2.73 -1.25
CA ALA A 97 -16.92 1.68 -0.54
C ALA A 97 -18.06 2.08 0.23
N LYS A 98 -18.48 3.03 0.26
CA LYS A 98 -19.35 3.31 1.01
C LYS A 98 -20.50 3.00 0.80
N ASP A 99 -20.93 2.74 0.75
CA ASP A 99 -22.10 2.40 0.73
C ASP A 99 -22.51 1.90 0.27
#